data_94cc75c4a0f990f957ddecea1f5813ed
#
_entry.id   94cc75c4a0f990f957ddecea1f5813ed
#
_cell.length_a   1.000
_cell.length_b   1.000
_cell.length_c   1.000
_cell.angle_alpha   90.00
_cell.angle_beta   90.00
_cell.angle_gamma   90.00
#
_symmetry.space_group_name_H-M   'P 1'
#
loop_
_entity.id
_entity.type
_entity.pdbx_description
1 polymer ?
#
loop_
_entity_poly.entity_id
_entity_poly.type
_entity_poly.pdbx_seq_one_letter_code
_entity_poly.pdbx_strand_id
1 'polypeptide(L)'
;SLAYSTPNNVLGYDIYGDLEEAYLRPEAANKLVLAQKKLQAYNASYSLYIFDATRPRRIQQRLWDESDLPIEERSKYIAHPQRGSIHNYGMAIDLGIWVNGQGLLDMGTPFDDFSVRSHIDSEDSLLSVGALKPTQVQNRRLLREVMTSSGFLSLSSE
;
A
#
# COMPACT_ATOMS: atom_id res chain seq x y z
N SER A 1 -5.11 -10.89 -7.36
CA SER A 1 -4.55 -10.02 -8.41
C SER A 1 -4.02 -8.75 -7.76
N LEU A 2 -2.96 -8.19 -8.32
CA LEU A 2 -2.43 -6.89 -7.95
C LEU A 2 -3.44 -5.78 -8.28
N ALA A 3 -3.45 -4.67 -7.53
CA ALA A 3 -4.41 -3.59 -7.76
C ALA A 3 -4.28 -3.01 -9.17
N TYR A 4 -3.05 -2.82 -9.65
CA TYR A 4 -2.78 -2.31 -11.00
C TYR A 4 -3.05 -3.29 -12.15
N SER A 5 -3.31 -4.59 -11.84
CA SER A 5 -3.85 -5.57 -12.80
C SER A 5 -5.39 -5.61 -12.81
N THR A 6 -6.04 -4.64 -12.20
CA THR A 6 -7.50 -4.51 -12.11
C THR A 6 -7.88 -3.02 -12.24
N PRO A 7 -9.18 -2.70 -12.44
CA PRO A 7 -9.63 -1.30 -12.37
C PRO A 7 -9.58 -0.66 -10.97
N ASN A 8 -9.25 -1.40 -9.91
CA ASN A 8 -9.19 -0.90 -8.53
C ASN A 8 -7.85 -0.19 -8.24
N ASN A 9 -7.54 0.85 -8.99
CA ASN A 9 -6.37 1.69 -8.84
C ASN A 9 -6.69 3.13 -9.26
N VAL A 10 -5.74 4.04 -9.09
CA VAL A 10 -5.92 5.48 -9.36
C VAL A 10 -6.31 5.83 -10.79
N LEU A 11 -5.97 4.99 -11.78
CA LEU A 11 -6.32 5.21 -13.19
C LEU A 11 -7.63 4.55 -13.62
N GLY A 12 -8.21 3.67 -12.79
CA GLY A 12 -9.50 3.04 -13.04
C GLY A 12 -9.52 1.95 -14.12
N TYR A 13 -8.36 1.41 -14.52
CA TYR A 13 -8.25 0.32 -15.50
C TYR A 13 -6.97 -0.49 -15.28
N ASP A 14 -6.89 -1.68 -15.91
CA ASP A 14 -5.70 -2.54 -15.86
C ASP A 14 -4.52 -1.89 -16.61
N ILE A 15 -3.49 -1.50 -15.85
CA ILE A 15 -2.26 -0.90 -16.40
C ILE A 15 -1.08 -1.87 -16.43
N TYR A 16 -1.20 -3.01 -15.75
CA TYR A 16 -0.16 -4.03 -15.69
C TYR A 16 -0.23 -5.03 -16.84
N GLY A 17 -1.44 -5.30 -17.38
CA GLY A 17 -1.67 -6.33 -18.39
C GLY A 17 -1.31 -7.71 -17.85
N ASP A 18 -0.34 -8.38 -18.45
CA ASP A 18 0.06 -9.76 -18.09
C ASP A 18 0.82 -9.88 -16.75
N LEU A 19 1.09 -8.77 -16.04
CA LEU A 19 1.78 -8.81 -14.75
C LEU A 19 0.77 -9.01 -13.60
N GLU A 20 0.51 -10.25 -13.26
CA GLU A 20 -0.47 -10.62 -12.23
C GLU A 20 0.17 -10.98 -10.88
N GLU A 21 1.47 -11.24 -10.84
CA GLU A 21 2.21 -11.69 -9.66
C GLU A 21 3.08 -10.59 -9.05
N ALA A 22 3.15 -10.60 -7.71
CA ALA A 22 4.02 -9.70 -6.96
C ALA A 22 5.46 -10.22 -6.92
N TYR A 23 6.40 -9.39 -7.36
CA TYR A 23 7.83 -9.68 -7.29
C TYR A 23 8.51 -8.74 -6.31
N LEU A 24 9.46 -9.26 -5.53
CA LEU A 24 10.29 -8.51 -4.59
C LEU A 24 11.73 -8.99 -4.67
N ARG A 25 12.66 -8.15 -4.26
CA ARG A 25 14.02 -8.63 -3.98
C ARG A 25 14.02 -9.65 -2.84
N PRO A 26 14.95 -10.61 -2.83
CA PRO A 26 14.99 -11.65 -1.79
C PRO A 26 14.98 -11.11 -0.36
N GLU A 27 15.69 -10.00 -0.10
CA GLU A 27 15.73 -9.36 1.22
C GLU A 27 14.35 -8.85 1.65
N ALA A 28 13.62 -8.20 0.74
CA ALA A 28 12.27 -7.70 1.02
C ALA A 28 11.27 -8.86 1.15
N ALA A 29 11.39 -9.87 0.30
CA ALA A 29 10.55 -11.07 0.37
C ALA A 29 10.72 -11.82 1.70
N ASN A 30 11.96 -11.99 2.19
CA ASN A 30 12.22 -12.62 3.49
C ASN A 30 11.59 -11.84 4.65
N LYS A 31 11.68 -10.52 4.63
CA LYS A 31 11.03 -9.65 5.62
C LYS A 31 9.51 -9.78 5.56
N LEU A 32 8.93 -9.88 4.36
CA LEU A 32 7.50 -10.07 4.17
C LEU A 32 7.01 -11.40 4.74
N VAL A 33 7.76 -12.49 4.54
CA VAL A 33 7.47 -13.79 5.16
C VAL A 33 7.49 -13.69 6.68
N LEU A 34 8.43 -12.93 7.27
CA LEU A 34 8.47 -12.71 8.71
C LEU A 34 7.25 -11.90 9.18
N ALA A 35 6.87 -10.85 8.45
CA ALA A 35 5.68 -10.05 8.74
C ALA A 35 4.41 -10.91 8.71
N GLN A 36 4.25 -11.78 7.69
CA GLN A 36 3.13 -12.70 7.60
C GLN A 36 3.03 -13.63 8.82
N LYS A 37 4.17 -14.19 9.25
CA LYS A 37 4.21 -15.05 10.45
C LYS A 37 3.79 -14.30 11.73
N LYS A 38 4.25 -13.07 11.90
CA LYS A 38 3.86 -12.22 13.04
C LYS A 38 2.38 -11.87 13.01
N LEU A 39 1.85 -11.53 11.84
CA LEU A 39 0.43 -11.23 11.67
C LEU A 39 -0.44 -12.45 12.03
N GLN A 40 -0.05 -13.65 11.57
CA GLN A 40 -0.75 -14.90 11.90
C GLN A 40 -0.62 -15.29 13.38
N ALA A 41 0.49 -14.94 14.02
CA ALA A 41 0.65 -15.12 15.47
C ALA A 41 -0.29 -14.20 16.27
N TYR A 42 -0.60 -13.00 15.75
CA TYR A 42 -1.62 -12.11 16.31
C TYR A 42 -3.02 -12.66 16.09
N ASN A 43 -3.35 -13.08 14.85
CA ASN A 43 -4.63 -13.72 14.53
C ASN A 43 -4.44 -14.69 13.34
N ALA A 44 -4.69 -15.97 13.57
CA ALA A 44 -4.49 -17.03 12.57
C ALA A 44 -5.38 -16.89 11.32
N SER A 45 -6.46 -16.11 11.38
CA SER A 45 -7.32 -15.82 10.22
C SER A 45 -6.80 -14.68 9.35
N TYR A 46 -5.73 -13.98 9.75
CA TYR A 46 -5.20 -12.82 9.04
C TYR A 46 -4.11 -13.21 8.06
N SER A 47 -4.13 -12.59 6.90
CA SER A 47 -3.09 -12.69 5.88
C SER A 47 -2.76 -11.31 5.30
N LEU A 48 -1.52 -11.09 4.93
CA LEU A 48 -1.15 -9.89 4.17
C LEU A 48 -1.76 -9.99 2.77
N TYR A 49 -2.43 -8.94 2.34
CA TYR A 49 -2.96 -8.79 0.98
C TYR A 49 -2.11 -7.76 0.24
N ILE A 50 -1.48 -8.18 -0.85
CA ILE A 50 -0.57 -7.35 -1.63
C ILE A 50 -1.37 -6.61 -2.71
N PHE A 51 -1.35 -5.27 -2.66
CA PHE A 51 -1.89 -4.41 -3.71
C PHE A 51 -0.88 -4.17 -4.82
N ASP A 52 0.37 -3.83 -4.45
CA ASP A 52 1.47 -3.61 -5.38
C ASP A 52 2.82 -4.00 -4.77
N ALA A 53 3.80 -4.31 -5.62
CA ALA A 53 5.16 -4.67 -5.23
C ALA A 53 6.18 -4.09 -6.22
N THR A 54 6.89 -4.94 -6.99
CA THR A 54 7.78 -4.44 -8.04
C THR A 54 6.97 -3.81 -9.17
N ARG A 55 7.14 -2.51 -9.37
CA ARG A 55 6.48 -1.73 -10.42
C ARG A 55 7.45 -1.47 -11.56
N PRO A 56 7.20 -1.94 -12.79
CA PRO A 56 8.02 -1.61 -13.94
C PRO A 56 8.09 -0.10 -14.20
N ARG A 57 9.24 0.41 -14.63
CA ARG A 57 9.41 1.86 -14.89
C ARG A 57 8.41 2.42 -15.91
N ARG A 58 8.02 1.61 -16.93
CA ARG A 58 6.99 2.01 -17.89
C ARG A 58 5.65 2.29 -17.23
N ILE A 59 5.31 1.53 -16.17
CA ILE A 59 4.08 1.73 -15.40
C ILE A 59 4.19 2.99 -14.53
N GLN A 60 5.34 3.22 -13.91
CA GLN A 60 5.59 4.47 -13.17
C GLN A 60 5.45 5.70 -14.07
N GLN A 61 5.90 5.62 -15.32
CA GLN A 61 5.72 6.69 -16.31
C GLN A 61 4.23 6.89 -16.63
N ARG A 62 3.48 5.81 -16.86
CA ARG A 62 2.04 5.90 -17.13
C ARG A 62 1.26 6.50 -15.97
N LEU A 63 1.53 6.07 -14.74
CA LEU A 63 0.92 6.67 -13.53
C LEU A 63 1.16 8.17 -13.47
N TRP A 64 2.38 8.61 -13.80
CA TRP A 64 2.72 10.02 -13.84
C TRP A 64 1.98 10.78 -14.93
N ASP A 65 1.96 10.26 -16.15
CA ASP A 65 1.44 10.95 -17.33
C ASP A 65 -0.11 10.98 -17.34
N GLU A 66 -0.75 9.90 -16.91
CA GLU A 66 -2.19 9.67 -17.01
C GLU A 66 -2.95 10.03 -15.72
N SER A 67 -2.25 10.39 -14.64
CA SER A 67 -2.87 10.82 -13.37
C SER A 67 -3.68 12.11 -13.56
N ASP A 68 -4.87 12.17 -12.99
CA ASP A 68 -5.73 13.36 -12.93
C ASP A 68 -5.21 14.43 -11.96
N LEU A 69 -4.14 14.14 -11.20
CA LEU A 69 -3.54 15.11 -10.29
C LEU A 69 -2.93 16.30 -11.06
N PRO A 70 -3.08 17.54 -10.55
CA PRO A 70 -2.35 18.69 -11.07
C PRO A 70 -0.83 18.40 -11.11
N ILE A 71 -0.15 18.83 -12.17
CA ILE A 71 1.26 18.48 -12.40
C ILE A 71 2.19 18.89 -11.25
N GLU A 72 1.88 20.04 -10.62
CA GLU A 72 2.59 20.58 -9.46
C GLU A 72 2.39 19.76 -8.18
N GLU A 73 1.34 18.92 -8.12
CA GLU A 73 1.02 18.08 -6.98
C GLU A 73 1.44 16.63 -7.17
N ARG A 74 1.65 16.19 -8.41
CA ARG A 74 1.96 14.77 -8.73
C ARG A 74 3.13 14.23 -7.92
N SER A 75 4.18 15.03 -7.74
CA SER A 75 5.39 14.60 -7.01
C SER A 75 5.18 14.37 -5.52
N LYS A 76 4.05 14.77 -4.95
CA LYS A 76 3.68 14.49 -3.56
C LYS A 76 3.20 13.05 -3.37
N TYR A 77 2.60 12.46 -4.41
CA TYR A 77 1.92 11.16 -4.35
C TYR A 77 2.52 10.13 -5.31
N ILE A 78 3.04 10.57 -6.45
CA ILE A 78 3.60 9.72 -7.49
C ILE A 78 5.07 10.09 -7.68
N ALA A 79 5.98 9.16 -7.45
CA ALA A 79 7.41 9.42 -7.65
C ALA A 79 7.69 9.78 -9.12
N HIS A 80 8.49 10.85 -9.33
CA HIS A 80 8.83 11.32 -10.67
C HIS A 80 9.57 10.21 -11.46
N PRO A 81 9.14 9.85 -12.68
CA PRO A 81 9.67 8.70 -13.43
C PRO A 81 11.17 8.72 -13.66
N GLN A 82 11.77 9.92 -13.83
CA GLN A 82 13.21 10.05 -13.99
C GLN A 82 14.00 9.70 -12.72
N ARG A 83 13.46 10.00 -11.54
CA ARG A 83 14.06 9.61 -10.25
C ARG A 83 13.78 8.15 -9.94
N GLY A 84 12.64 7.64 -10.39
CA GLY A 84 12.14 6.32 -10.06
C GLY A 84 11.48 6.26 -8.68
N SER A 85 10.76 5.16 -8.45
CA SER A 85 10.14 4.79 -7.18
C SER A 85 10.93 3.64 -6.55
N ILE A 86 10.84 3.48 -5.23
CA ILE A 86 11.39 2.32 -4.51
C ILE A 86 10.76 1.02 -5.04
N HIS A 87 9.50 1.05 -5.51
CA HIS A 87 8.83 -0.05 -6.21
C HIS A 87 9.57 -0.51 -7.47
N ASN A 88 10.23 0.41 -8.20
CA ASN A 88 10.98 0.03 -9.40
C ASN A 88 12.19 -0.85 -9.09
N TYR A 89 12.59 -0.93 -7.83
CA TYR A 89 13.74 -1.72 -7.37
C TYR A 89 13.34 -2.99 -6.60
N GLY A 90 12.05 -3.29 -6.49
CA GLY A 90 11.54 -4.44 -5.74
C GLY A 90 11.78 -4.36 -4.23
N MET A 91 11.80 -3.15 -3.67
CA MET A 91 12.08 -2.88 -2.25
C MET A 91 10.90 -2.22 -1.52
N ALA A 92 9.85 -1.85 -2.24
CA ALA A 92 8.60 -1.34 -1.66
C ALA A 92 7.44 -2.30 -1.94
N ILE A 93 6.44 -2.22 -1.08
CA ILE A 93 5.24 -3.04 -1.16
C ILE A 93 4.07 -2.28 -0.55
N ASP A 94 2.94 -2.25 -1.27
CA ASP A 94 1.66 -1.73 -0.81
C ASP A 94 0.77 -2.91 -0.42
N LEU A 95 0.22 -2.86 0.78
CA LEU A 95 -0.51 -4.01 1.30
C LEU A 95 -1.58 -3.63 2.32
N GLY A 96 -2.51 -4.55 2.51
CA GLY A 96 -3.53 -4.53 3.55
C GLY A 96 -3.57 -5.84 4.33
N ILE A 97 -4.58 -6.00 5.17
CA ILE A 97 -4.85 -7.24 5.91
C ILE A 97 -6.12 -7.87 5.36
N TRP A 98 -6.02 -9.11 4.94
CA TRP A 98 -7.14 -9.97 4.55
C TRP A 98 -7.56 -10.85 5.71
N VAL A 99 -8.86 -10.94 5.95
CA VAL A 99 -9.46 -11.83 6.96
C VAL A 99 -10.18 -12.96 6.25
N ASN A 100 -9.82 -14.20 6.55
CA ASN A 100 -10.45 -15.37 5.94
C ASN A 100 -11.96 -15.35 6.16
N GLY A 101 -12.71 -15.44 5.06
CA GLY A 101 -14.17 -15.44 5.06
C GLY A 101 -14.83 -14.06 5.19
N GLN A 102 -14.06 -12.96 5.37
CA GLN A 102 -14.61 -11.62 5.56
C GLN A 102 -14.11 -10.60 4.53
N GLY A 103 -12.90 -10.78 3.97
CA GLY A 103 -12.28 -9.84 3.04
C GLY A 103 -11.25 -8.91 3.68
N LEU A 104 -11.00 -7.78 3.05
CA LEU A 104 -10.03 -6.79 3.54
C LEU A 104 -10.52 -6.11 4.83
N LEU A 105 -9.62 -5.94 5.80
CA LEU A 105 -9.88 -5.10 6.95
C LEU A 105 -10.08 -3.64 6.52
N ASP A 106 -11.07 -3.00 7.16
CA ASP A 106 -11.34 -1.58 6.94
C ASP A 106 -10.22 -0.72 7.52
N MET A 107 -9.44 -0.09 6.66
CA MET A 107 -8.37 0.85 7.00
C MET A 107 -8.86 2.32 7.01
N GLY A 108 -10.14 2.57 6.68
CA GLY A 108 -10.73 3.91 6.62
C GLY A 108 -10.51 4.65 5.30
N THR A 109 -9.63 4.14 4.44
CA THR A 109 -9.40 4.63 3.08
C THR A 109 -9.21 3.43 2.14
N PRO A 110 -9.59 3.56 0.85
CA PRO A 110 -9.20 2.59 -0.16
C PRO A 110 -7.70 2.63 -0.44
N PHE A 111 -7.21 1.68 -1.24
CA PHE A 111 -5.89 1.74 -1.85
C PHE A 111 -5.79 2.95 -2.80
N ASP A 112 -4.62 3.57 -2.89
CA ASP A 112 -4.37 4.79 -3.69
C ASP A 112 -5.21 6.02 -3.29
N ASP A 113 -5.64 6.12 -2.03
CA ASP A 113 -6.29 7.34 -1.52
C ASP A 113 -5.22 8.40 -1.20
N PHE A 114 -5.19 9.47 -1.98
CA PHE A 114 -4.28 10.62 -1.82
C PHE A 114 -4.83 11.71 -0.90
N SER A 115 -5.92 11.46 -0.19
CA SER A 115 -6.48 12.42 0.77
C SER A 115 -5.69 12.43 2.08
N VAL A 116 -5.85 13.51 2.86
CA VAL A 116 -5.29 13.62 4.22
C VAL A 116 -5.68 12.45 5.12
N ARG A 117 -6.79 11.76 4.80
CA ARG A 117 -7.27 10.59 5.56
C ARG A 117 -6.33 9.38 5.47
N SER A 118 -5.48 9.28 4.44
CA SER A 118 -4.47 8.22 4.30
C SER A 118 -3.21 8.51 5.13
N HIS A 119 -2.95 9.76 5.49
CA HIS A 119 -1.70 10.15 6.14
C HIS A 119 -1.60 9.66 7.59
N ILE A 120 -0.49 9.02 7.93
CA ILE A 120 -0.21 8.51 9.28
C ILE A 120 -0.21 9.64 10.31
N ASP A 121 0.43 10.77 9.97
CA ASP A 121 0.57 11.92 10.87
C ASP A 121 -0.78 12.60 11.21
N SER A 122 -1.82 12.29 10.45
CA SER A 122 -3.16 12.81 10.64
C SER A 122 -4.09 11.87 11.44
N GLU A 123 -3.67 10.64 11.74
CA GLU A 123 -4.53 9.61 12.37
C GLU A 123 -5.18 10.07 13.67
N ASP A 124 -4.40 10.67 14.58
CA ASP A 124 -4.94 11.08 15.90
C ASP A 124 -5.91 12.26 15.78
N SER A 125 -5.62 13.22 14.89
CA SER A 125 -6.51 14.34 14.65
C SER A 125 -7.81 13.90 13.96
N LEU A 126 -7.72 13.01 12.97
CA LEU A 126 -8.88 12.45 12.27
C LEU A 126 -9.76 11.58 13.19
N LEU A 127 -9.13 10.84 14.11
CA LEU A 127 -9.83 10.08 15.14
C LEU A 127 -10.58 11.02 16.09
N SER A 128 -9.94 12.11 16.54
CA SER A 128 -10.54 13.05 17.50
C SER A 128 -11.78 13.77 16.96
N VAL A 129 -11.83 13.99 15.63
CA VAL A 129 -12.99 14.61 14.95
C VAL A 129 -13.97 13.59 14.37
N GLY A 130 -13.75 12.28 14.59
CA GLY A 130 -14.61 11.21 14.11
C GLY A 130 -14.52 10.94 12.59
N ALA A 131 -13.53 11.48 11.90
CA ALA A 131 -13.29 11.21 10.48
C ALA A 131 -12.69 9.82 10.23
N LEU A 132 -12.00 9.25 11.22
CA LEU A 132 -11.60 7.84 11.28
C LEU A 132 -12.24 7.19 12.51
N LYS A 133 -12.56 5.91 12.40
CA LYS A 133 -13.04 5.09 13.51
C LYS A 133 -11.88 4.53 14.32
N PRO A 134 -12.04 4.29 15.64
CA PRO A 134 -11.01 3.64 16.46
C PRO A 134 -10.49 2.31 15.87
N THR A 135 -11.38 1.49 15.32
CA THR A 135 -11.04 0.20 14.70
C THR A 135 -10.18 0.36 13.46
N GLN A 136 -10.44 1.39 12.64
CA GLN A 136 -9.63 1.69 11.44
C GLN A 136 -8.20 2.08 11.84
N VAL A 137 -8.06 2.94 12.83
CA VAL A 137 -6.74 3.34 13.36
C VAL A 137 -6.01 2.14 13.99
N GLN A 138 -6.72 1.27 14.73
CA GLN A 138 -6.12 0.04 15.26
C GLN A 138 -5.62 -0.90 14.17
N ASN A 139 -6.39 -1.08 13.10
CA ASN A 139 -6.00 -1.92 11.94
C ASN A 139 -4.74 -1.37 11.26
N ARG A 140 -4.66 -0.06 11.02
CA ARG A 140 -3.47 0.60 10.47
C ARG A 140 -2.25 0.41 11.36
N ARG A 141 -2.39 0.62 12.66
CA ARG A 141 -1.30 0.46 13.64
C ARG A 141 -0.81 -0.97 13.71
N LEU A 142 -1.71 -1.96 13.70
CA LEU A 142 -1.36 -3.37 13.65
C LEU A 142 -0.53 -3.69 12.42
N LEU A 143 -0.98 -3.27 11.22
CA LEU A 143 -0.24 -3.49 9.99
C LEU A 143 1.14 -2.85 10.04
N ARG A 144 1.22 -1.61 10.45
CA ARG A 144 2.47 -0.85 10.57
C ARG A 144 3.43 -1.49 11.57
N GLU A 145 2.95 -1.91 12.74
CA GLU A 145 3.76 -2.61 13.75
C GLU A 145 4.34 -3.92 13.23
N VAL A 146 3.51 -4.74 12.59
CA VAL A 146 3.93 -6.02 12.01
C VAL A 146 5.00 -5.79 10.94
N MET A 147 4.81 -4.81 10.06
CA MET A 147 5.75 -4.51 8.97
C MET A 147 7.05 -3.90 9.50
N THR A 148 6.99 -2.89 10.36
CA THR A 148 8.20 -2.23 10.89
C THR A 148 9.01 -3.15 11.79
N SER A 149 8.37 -3.95 12.64
CA SER A 149 9.06 -4.96 13.46
C SER A 149 9.69 -6.08 12.63
N SER A 150 9.31 -6.21 11.35
CA SER A 150 9.90 -7.16 10.40
C SER A 150 10.99 -6.55 9.52
N GLY A 151 11.29 -5.25 9.72
CA GLY A 151 12.40 -4.54 9.10
C GLY A 151 12.02 -3.74 7.85
N PHE A 152 10.74 -3.50 7.61
CA PHE A 152 10.29 -2.46 6.66
C PHE A 152 10.29 -1.08 7.32
N LEU A 153 10.32 -0.05 6.50
CA LEU A 153 10.09 1.33 6.92
C LEU A 153 8.70 1.75 6.47
N SER A 154 8.01 2.49 7.33
CA SER A 154 6.74 3.12 6.96
C SER A 154 7.00 4.50 6.37
N LEU A 155 6.30 4.86 5.32
CA LEU A 155 6.28 6.22 4.78
C LEU A 155 5.16 7.01 5.46
N SER A 156 5.39 8.30 5.77
CA SER A 156 4.44 9.11 6.55
C SER A 156 3.21 9.55 5.76
N SER A 157 3.29 9.52 4.43
CA SER A 157 2.24 9.96 3.51
C SER A 157 1.48 8.81 2.84
N GLU A 158 1.70 7.59 3.30
CA GLU A 158 1.09 6.39 2.74
C GLU A 158 0.53 5.46 3.81
#